data_b38bc01e1614cf2bfc60d654a2f53afd
#
_entry.id   b38bc01e1614cf2bfc60d654a2f53afd
#
_cell.length_a   1.000
_cell.length_b   1.000
_cell.length_c   1.000
_cell.angle_alpha   90.00
_cell.angle_beta   90.00
_cell.angle_gamma   90.00
#
_symmetry.space_group_name_H-M   'P 1'
#
loop_
_entity.id
_entity.type
_entity.pdbx_description
1 polymer ?
#
loop_
_entity_poly.entity_id
_entity_poly.type
_entity_poly.pdbx_seq_one_letter_code
_entity_poly.pdbx_strand_id
1 'polypeptide(L)'
;MSEDWVRDINGMHRYYGVNEKVQDFDADKLKQFLRFRMTFLDEELTETKNAVNANDAEEIVDGLIDLCVVAIGTLDSMGIDSYEAWNRVLRANLQKQVGVKPERPNPLDLPDLIKPAGWKAPSHANNHGLLTKLKK
;
A
#
# COMPACT_ATOMS: atom_id res chain seq x y z
N MET A 1 14.32 18.41 3.37
CA MET A 1 13.78 17.09 3.78
C MET A 1 12.26 17.13 3.72
N SER A 2 11.66 16.22 2.98
CA SER A 2 10.20 16.18 2.85
C SER A 2 9.61 15.19 3.85
N GLU A 3 8.44 15.51 4.38
CA GLU A 3 7.62 14.60 5.19
C GLU A 3 6.45 14.05 4.36
N ASP A 4 6.37 14.43 3.09
CA ASP A 4 5.28 14.04 2.17
C ASP A 4 5.77 12.99 1.17
N TRP A 5 5.68 11.73 1.57
CA TRP A 5 6.15 10.59 0.77
C TRP A 5 5.36 10.42 -0.52
N VAL A 6 4.08 10.75 -0.51
CA VAL A 6 3.24 10.67 -1.72
C VAL A 6 3.76 11.64 -2.78
N ARG A 7 4.03 12.87 -2.39
CA ARG A 7 4.58 13.90 -3.28
C ARG A 7 5.96 13.51 -3.80
N ASP A 8 6.83 13.01 -2.91
CA ASP A 8 8.19 12.62 -3.28
C ASP A 8 8.18 11.48 -4.30
N ILE A 9 7.33 10.48 -4.08
CA ILE A 9 7.20 9.34 -4.99
C ILE A 9 6.61 9.79 -6.34
N ASN A 10 5.62 10.68 -6.33
CA ASN A 10 5.10 11.26 -7.56
C ASN A 10 6.20 11.99 -8.34
N GLY A 11 7.01 12.79 -7.66
CA GLY A 11 8.17 13.47 -8.27
C GLY A 11 9.16 12.49 -8.89
N MET A 12 9.46 11.40 -8.19
CA MET A 12 10.34 10.35 -8.69
C MET A 12 9.76 9.66 -9.93
N HIS A 13 8.48 9.32 -9.93
CA HIS A 13 7.80 8.74 -11.08
C HIS A 13 7.79 9.66 -12.29
N ARG A 14 7.61 10.96 -12.09
CA ARG A 14 7.70 11.96 -13.16
C ARG A 14 9.11 12.00 -13.74
N TYR A 15 10.12 12.01 -12.88
CA TYR A 15 11.52 12.05 -13.30
C TYR A 15 11.89 10.85 -14.19
N TYR A 16 11.41 9.65 -13.84
CA TYR A 16 11.69 8.44 -14.60
C TYR A 16 10.66 8.12 -15.69
N GLY A 17 9.60 8.92 -15.82
CA GLY A 17 8.60 8.76 -16.86
C GLY A 17 7.68 7.55 -16.69
N VAL A 18 7.50 7.06 -15.46
CA VAL A 18 6.68 5.87 -15.18
C VAL A 18 5.21 6.12 -15.50
N ASN A 19 4.66 7.20 -14.96
CA ASN A 19 3.21 7.46 -15.05
C ASN A 19 2.78 7.77 -16.49
N GLU A 20 3.61 8.42 -17.27
CA GLU A 20 3.33 8.71 -18.68
C GLU A 20 3.09 7.44 -19.49
N LYS A 21 3.87 6.39 -19.21
CA LYS A 21 3.71 5.11 -19.90
C LYS A 21 2.49 4.34 -19.42
N VAL A 22 2.27 4.33 -18.12
CA VAL A 22 1.17 3.54 -17.52
C VAL A 22 -0.20 4.08 -17.92
N GLN A 23 -0.35 5.39 -18.05
CA GLN A 23 -1.65 5.99 -18.39
C GLN A 23 -2.20 5.53 -19.74
N ASP A 24 -1.33 5.12 -20.67
CA ASP A 24 -1.73 4.68 -22.01
C ASP A 24 -1.97 3.17 -22.08
N PHE A 25 -1.78 2.43 -20.98
CA PHE A 25 -1.99 0.98 -20.97
C PHE A 25 -3.47 0.64 -21.14
N ASP A 26 -3.74 -0.37 -21.97
CA ASP A 26 -5.05 -1.01 -22.01
C ASP A 26 -5.27 -1.87 -20.75
N ALA A 27 -6.46 -2.47 -20.63
CA ALA A 27 -6.79 -3.29 -19.47
C ALA A 27 -5.83 -4.45 -19.24
N ASP A 28 -5.40 -5.12 -20.31
CA ASP A 28 -4.50 -6.28 -20.20
C ASP A 28 -3.10 -5.87 -19.74
N LYS A 29 -2.53 -4.82 -20.30
CA LYS A 29 -1.24 -4.28 -19.88
C LYS A 29 -1.28 -3.74 -18.47
N LEU A 30 -2.37 -3.09 -18.10
CA LEU A 30 -2.58 -2.60 -16.75
C LEU A 30 -2.58 -3.75 -15.74
N LYS A 31 -3.24 -4.85 -16.07
CA LYS A 31 -3.26 -6.04 -15.24
C LYS A 31 -1.85 -6.63 -15.07
N GLN A 32 -1.09 -6.70 -16.17
CA GLN A 32 0.30 -7.16 -16.13
C GLN A 32 1.17 -6.25 -15.26
N PHE A 33 1.00 -4.94 -15.38
CA PHE A 33 1.73 -3.97 -14.56
C PHE A 33 1.41 -4.16 -13.09
N LEU A 34 0.14 -4.32 -12.73
CA LEU A 34 -0.25 -4.55 -11.34
C LEU A 34 0.35 -5.84 -10.78
N ARG A 35 0.34 -6.92 -11.56
CA ARG A 35 0.98 -8.18 -11.16
C ARG A 35 2.49 -8.00 -10.95
N PHE A 36 3.13 -7.24 -11.83
CA PHE A 36 4.55 -6.91 -11.70
C PHE A 36 4.84 -6.13 -10.41
N ARG A 37 3.98 -5.15 -10.08
CA ARG A 37 4.10 -4.41 -8.81
C ARG A 37 3.89 -5.32 -7.59
N MET A 38 2.96 -6.27 -7.67
CA MET A 38 2.76 -7.27 -6.62
C MET A 38 4.01 -8.15 -6.44
N THR A 39 4.67 -8.52 -7.53
CA THR A 39 5.94 -9.24 -7.48
C THR A 39 7.00 -8.45 -6.73
N PHE A 40 7.10 -7.15 -6.95
CA PHE A 40 8.01 -6.29 -6.20
C PHE A 40 7.71 -6.30 -4.69
N LEU A 41 6.43 -6.20 -4.33
CA LEU A 41 6.04 -6.26 -2.91
C LEU A 41 6.44 -7.60 -2.28
N ASP A 42 6.26 -8.71 -3.00
CA ASP A 42 6.66 -10.03 -2.54
C ASP A 42 8.18 -10.13 -2.33
N GLU A 43 8.96 -9.60 -3.27
CA GLU A 43 10.42 -9.57 -3.17
C GLU A 43 10.87 -8.77 -1.93
N GLU A 44 10.36 -7.54 -1.78
CA GLU A 44 10.71 -6.68 -0.65
C GLU A 44 10.29 -7.30 0.69
N LEU A 45 9.12 -7.91 0.72
CA LEU A 45 8.64 -8.59 1.94
C LEU A 45 9.55 -9.77 2.29
N THR A 46 9.94 -10.58 1.31
CA THR A 46 10.84 -11.73 1.50
C THR A 46 12.20 -11.27 2.01
N GLU A 47 12.78 -10.24 1.39
CA GLU A 47 14.05 -9.67 1.82
C GLU A 47 13.98 -9.13 3.25
N THR A 48 12.88 -8.45 3.58
CA THR A 48 12.65 -7.92 4.92
C THR A 48 12.54 -9.04 5.96
N LYS A 49 11.81 -10.11 5.65
CA LYS A 49 11.73 -11.30 6.53
C LYS A 49 13.10 -11.94 6.75
N ASN A 50 13.90 -12.05 5.70
CA ASN A 50 15.26 -12.59 5.80
C ASN A 50 16.14 -11.69 6.66
N ALA A 51 16.01 -10.38 6.53
CA ALA A 51 16.73 -9.40 7.34
C ALA A 51 16.35 -9.52 8.82
N VAL A 52 15.07 -9.73 9.14
CA VAL A 52 14.61 -9.97 10.52
C VAL A 52 15.28 -11.23 11.08
N ASN A 53 15.29 -12.32 10.32
CA ASN A 53 15.91 -13.58 10.75
C ASN A 53 17.43 -13.45 10.94
N ALA A 54 18.07 -12.57 10.18
CA ALA A 54 19.50 -12.28 10.27
C ALA A 54 19.85 -11.20 11.31
N ASN A 55 18.87 -10.61 11.98
CA ASN A 55 19.07 -9.50 12.91
C ASN A 55 19.75 -8.29 12.25
N ASP A 56 19.47 -8.06 10.98
CA ASP A 56 20.09 -6.98 10.19
C ASP A 56 19.20 -5.74 10.23
N ALA A 57 19.49 -4.85 11.18
CA ALA A 57 18.69 -3.65 11.42
C ALA A 57 18.65 -2.72 10.19
N GLU A 58 19.75 -2.59 9.48
CA GLU A 58 19.87 -1.74 8.28
C GLU A 58 18.90 -2.21 7.19
N GLU A 59 18.97 -3.48 6.87
CA GLU A 59 18.13 -4.07 5.84
C GLU A 59 16.65 -4.15 6.25
N ILE A 60 16.35 -4.26 7.55
CA ILE A 60 14.97 -4.22 8.05
C ILE A 60 14.34 -2.84 7.77
N VAL A 61 15.06 -1.78 8.11
CA VAL A 61 14.57 -0.41 7.89
C VAL A 61 14.39 -0.16 6.40
N ASP A 62 15.40 -0.49 5.60
CA ASP A 62 15.37 -0.30 4.16
C ASP A 62 14.20 -1.05 3.52
N GLY A 63 14.04 -2.33 3.86
CA GLY A 63 12.96 -3.16 3.31
C GLY A 63 11.56 -2.65 3.66
N LEU A 64 11.35 -2.19 4.89
CA LEU A 64 10.04 -1.63 5.28
C LEU A 64 9.73 -0.34 4.51
N ILE A 65 10.72 0.51 4.29
CA ILE A 65 10.56 1.71 3.48
C ILE A 65 10.30 1.35 2.01
N ASP A 66 11.02 0.38 1.46
CA ASP A 66 10.82 -0.05 0.08
C ASP A 66 9.41 -0.61 -0.15
N LEU A 67 8.85 -1.33 0.82
CA LEU A 67 7.44 -1.74 0.76
C LEU A 67 6.49 -0.54 0.62
N CYS A 68 6.74 0.53 1.37
CA CYS A 68 5.97 1.76 1.27
C CYS A 68 6.15 2.43 -0.10
N VAL A 69 7.38 2.49 -0.61
CA VAL A 69 7.68 3.07 -1.92
C VAL A 69 6.92 2.35 -3.02
N VAL A 70 6.94 1.02 -3.03
CA VAL A 70 6.23 0.24 -4.06
C VAL A 70 4.71 0.38 -3.93
N ALA A 71 4.17 0.31 -2.72
CA ALA A 71 2.73 0.42 -2.49
C ALA A 71 2.19 1.80 -2.90
N ILE A 72 2.80 2.87 -2.38
CA ILE A 72 2.41 4.24 -2.70
C ILE A 72 2.64 4.53 -4.19
N GLY A 73 3.77 4.07 -4.73
CA GLY A 73 4.10 4.23 -6.16
C GLY A 73 3.08 3.56 -7.07
N THR A 74 2.53 2.43 -6.65
CA THR A 74 1.49 1.74 -7.42
C THR A 74 0.20 2.58 -7.45
N LEU A 75 -0.22 3.13 -6.32
CA LEU A 75 -1.36 4.03 -6.24
C LEU A 75 -1.13 5.27 -7.14
N ASP A 76 0.06 5.85 -7.07
CA ASP A 76 0.43 7.02 -7.86
C ASP A 76 0.36 6.74 -9.36
N SER A 77 0.90 5.60 -9.80
CA SER A 77 0.86 5.20 -11.21
C SER A 77 -0.56 4.97 -11.72
N MET A 78 -1.48 4.60 -10.84
CA MET A 78 -2.90 4.42 -11.19
C MET A 78 -3.68 5.72 -11.22
N GLY A 79 -3.08 6.85 -10.87
CA GLY A 79 -3.78 8.13 -10.78
C GLY A 79 -4.77 8.20 -9.63
N ILE A 80 -4.54 7.41 -8.58
CA ILE A 80 -5.37 7.43 -7.39
C ILE A 80 -4.90 8.56 -6.48
N ASP A 81 -5.83 9.31 -5.90
CA ASP A 81 -5.53 10.29 -4.86
C ASP A 81 -5.20 9.54 -3.57
N SER A 82 -3.92 9.39 -3.29
CA SER A 82 -3.43 8.64 -2.14
C SER A 82 -3.73 9.33 -0.82
N TYR A 83 -3.79 10.65 -0.79
CA TYR A 83 -4.15 11.41 0.42
C TYR A 83 -5.59 11.12 0.84
N GLU A 84 -6.51 11.15 -0.12
CA GLU A 84 -7.92 10.85 0.15
C GLU A 84 -8.11 9.38 0.54
N ALA A 85 -7.44 8.46 -0.17
CA ALA A 85 -7.48 7.03 0.17
C ALA A 85 -6.98 6.78 1.61
N TRP A 86 -5.87 7.40 1.97
CA TRP A 86 -5.31 7.31 3.32
C TRP A 86 -6.30 7.84 4.37
N ASN A 87 -6.88 9.02 4.13
CA ASN A 87 -7.84 9.61 5.07
C ASN A 87 -9.05 8.72 5.30
N ARG A 88 -9.56 8.07 4.26
CA ARG A 88 -10.68 7.13 4.38
C ARG A 88 -10.33 5.91 5.22
N VAL A 89 -9.15 5.34 4.99
CA VAL A 89 -8.65 4.20 5.77
C VAL A 89 -8.39 4.60 7.22
N LEU A 90 -7.74 5.75 7.44
CA LEU A 90 -7.45 6.24 8.79
C LEU A 90 -8.72 6.44 9.61
N ARG A 91 -9.71 7.11 9.04
CA ARG A 91 -11.01 7.32 9.71
C ARG A 91 -11.69 6.00 10.09
N ALA A 92 -11.68 5.02 9.15
CA ALA A 92 -12.26 3.71 9.43
C ALA A 92 -11.50 2.98 10.55
N ASN A 93 -10.17 3.06 10.55
CA ASN A 93 -9.35 2.41 11.57
C ASN A 93 -9.53 3.04 12.94
N LEU A 94 -9.70 4.37 13.01
CA LEU A 94 -9.93 5.06 14.28
C LEU A 94 -11.29 4.74 14.90
N GLN A 95 -12.21 4.14 14.15
CA GLN A 95 -13.51 3.67 14.64
C GLN A 95 -13.49 2.22 15.13
N LYS A 96 -12.35 1.55 15.01
CA LYS A 96 -12.18 0.20 15.58
C LYS A 96 -11.98 0.26 17.08
N GLN A 97 -12.18 -0.87 17.74
CA GLN A 97 -11.99 -1.03 19.18
C GLN A 97 -10.82 -1.93 19.49
N VAL A 98 -10.17 -1.72 20.62
CA VAL A 98 -9.14 -2.64 21.10
C VAL A 98 -9.80 -3.94 21.53
N GLY A 99 -9.24 -5.07 21.08
CA GLY A 99 -9.76 -6.38 21.41
C GLY A 99 -8.82 -7.49 20.94
N VAL A 100 -9.29 -8.72 21.04
CA VAL A 100 -8.53 -9.91 20.62
C VAL A 100 -9.25 -10.54 19.43
N LYS A 101 -8.48 -10.88 18.39
CA LYS A 101 -8.97 -11.63 17.22
C LYS A 101 -8.69 -13.11 17.43
N PRO A 102 -9.75 -13.95 17.51
CA PRO A 102 -9.54 -15.39 17.73
C PRO A 102 -8.73 -16.06 16.62
N GLU A 103 -8.85 -15.56 15.38
CA GLU A 103 -8.22 -16.13 14.20
C GLU A 103 -6.75 -15.72 14.01
N ARG A 104 -6.24 -14.82 14.85
CA ARG A 104 -4.86 -14.35 14.74
C ARG A 104 -4.15 -14.42 16.10
N PRO A 105 -3.08 -15.22 16.22
CA PRO A 105 -2.31 -15.26 17.45
C PRO A 105 -1.74 -13.91 17.83
N ASN A 106 -1.82 -13.56 19.10
CA ASN A 106 -1.24 -12.34 19.64
C ASN A 106 -0.42 -12.67 20.90
N PRO A 107 0.74 -13.34 20.73
CA PRO A 107 1.53 -13.84 21.85
C PRO A 107 2.17 -12.74 22.70
N LEU A 108 2.26 -11.51 22.17
CA LEU A 108 2.87 -10.38 22.88
C LEU A 108 1.84 -9.54 23.65
N ASP A 109 0.57 -9.92 23.59
CA ASP A 109 -0.53 -9.23 24.26
C ASP A 109 -0.59 -7.71 23.93
N LEU A 110 -0.23 -7.38 22.69
CA LEU A 110 -0.29 -6.00 22.21
C LEU A 110 -1.74 -5.63 21.86
N PRO A 111 -2.09 -4.33 21.95
CA PRO A 111 -3.40 -3.88 21.49
C PRO A 111 -3.66 -4.28 20.05
N ASP A 112 -4.73 -5.03 19.82
CA ASP A 112 -5.21 -5.37 18.49
C ASP A 112 -6.54 -4.67 18.24
N LEU A 113 -6.93 -4.53 16.98
CA LEU A 113 -8.11 -3.78 16.59
C LEU A 113 -9.18 -4.72 16.07
N ILE A 114 -10.38 -4.61 16.66
CA ILE A 114 -11.55 -5.35 16.22
C ILE A 114 -12.60 -4.40 15.67
N LYS A 115 -13.43 -4.92 14.78
CA LYS A 115 -14.52 -4.17 14.17
C LYS A 115 -15.74 -4.22 15.10
N PRO A 116 -16.17 -3.07 15.66
CA PRO A 116 -17.39 -3.06 16.48
C PRO A 116 -18.62 -3.33 15.61
N ALA A 117 -19.74 -3.66 16.26
CA ALA A 117 -21.00 -3.81 15.56
C ALA A 117 -21.35 -2.53 14.78
N GLY A 118 -21.74 -2.68 13.51
CA GLY A 118 -22.04 -1.54 12.65
C GLY A 118 -20.83 -0.84 12.04
N TRP A 119 -19.61 -1.33 12.31
CA TRP A 119 -18.42 -0.77 11.67
C TRP A 119 -18.48 -0.93 10.15
N LYS A 120 -18.14 0.14 9.44
CA LYS A 120 -18.13 0.15 7.99
C LYS A 120 -16.69 0.24 7.47
N ALA A 121 -16.36 -0.64 6.54
CA ALA A 121 -15.10 -0.57 5.82
C ALA A 121 -15.00 0.75 5.03
N PRO A 122 -13.79 1.27 4.81
CA PRO A 122 -13.62 2.46 3.99
C PRO A 122 -14.09 2.16 2.56
N SER A 123 -14.71 3.15 1.93
CA SER A 123 -15.06 3.09 0.51
C SER A 123 -14.11 3.97 -0.28
N HIS A 124 -13.61 3.44 -1.40
CA HIS A 124 -12.76 4.20 -2.31
C HIS A 124 -13.54 4.60 -3.58
N ALA A 125 -14.86 4.70 -3.49
CA ALA A 125 -15.72 5.15 -4.59
C ALA A 125 -15.20 6.49 -5.15
N ASN A 126 -15.20 6.61 -6.47
CA ASN A 126 -14.72 7.78 -7.22
C ASN A 126 -13.21 8.06 -7.05
N ASN A 127 -12.45 7.11 -6.55
CA ASN A 127 -11.00 7.23 -6.39
C ASN A 127 -10.29 5.93 -6.84
N HIS A 128 -10.67 5.41 -7.98
CA HIS A 128 -10.09 4.18 -8.54
C HIS A 128 -9.06 4.46 -9.64
N GLY A 129 -8.97 5.72 -10.13
CA GLY A 129 -8.04 6.08 -11.19
C GLY A 129 -8.13 5.16 -12.40
N LEU A 130 -6.99 4.71 -12.89
CA LEU A 130 -6.93 3.81 -14.05
C LEU A 130 -7.51 2.41 -13.77
N LEU A 131 -7.72 2.05 -12.51
CA LEU A 131 -8.32 0.76 -12.16
C LEU A 131 -9.74 0.60 -12.71
N THR A 132 -10.40 1.69 -13.09
CA THR A 132 -11.70 1.63 -13.77
C THR A 132 -11.65 0.90 -15.10
N LYS A 133 -10.47 0.77 -15.71
CA LYS A 133 -10.27 -0.02 -16.94
C LYS A 133 -10.38 -1.52 -16.70
N LEU A 134 -10.21 -1.98 -15.46
CA LEU A 134 -10.32 -3.38 -15.11
C LEU A 134 -11.78 -3.78 -15.02
N LYS A 135 -12.14 -4.85 -15.72
CA LYS A 135 -13.50 -5.41 -15.63
C LYS A 135 -13.53 -6.49 -14.56
N LYS A 136 -14.59 -6.47 -13.78
CA LYS A 136 -14.86 -7.55 -12.85
C LYS A 136 -15.16 -8.84 -13.58
#